data_20d1b6dac4f44f27d7821d0f43a6cb21
#
_entry.id   20d1b6dac4f44f27d7821d0f43a6cb21
#
_cell.length_a   1.000
_cell.length_b   1.000
_cell.length_c   1.000
_cell.angle_alpha   90.00
_cell.angle_beta   90.00
_cell.angle_gamma   90.00
#
_symmetry.space_group_name_H-M   'P 1'
#
loop_
_entity.id
_entity.type
_entity.pdbx_description
1 polymer ?
#
loop_
_entity_poly.entity_id
_entity_poly.type
_entity_poly.pdbx_seq_one_letter_code
_entity_poly.pdbx_strand_id
1 'polypeptide(L)'
;MYDCIIIGTGPAGLSAALNLKTYKKSFVWFGSKNLSDKVQKAEKITNYPGFPELTGQELFSHFTDHIQSAGLDITEKTVTNVMSVGTYYMVLADNEVYEAKTLILAMGVMTAKLLKGEDELLGRGVSYCATCD
;
A
#
# COMPACT_ATOMS: atom_id res chain seq x y z
N MET A 1 -22.12 2.74 -5.54
CA MET A 1 -21.17 3.59 -4.76
C MET A 1 -20.64 2.81 -3.56
N TYR A 2 -19.33 2.78 -3.41
CA TYR A 2 -18.66 2.14 -2.28
C TYR A 2 -18.72 3.02 -1.02
N ASP A 3 -18.59 2.40 0.15
CA ASP A 3 -18.37 3.16 1.38
C ASP A 3 -16.98 3.81 1.39
N CYS A 4 -15.97 3.11 0.84
CA CYS A 4 -14.60 3.59 0.81
C CYS A 4 -13.84 3.13 -0.43
N ILE A 5 -12.92 3.97 -0.92
CA ILE A 5 -11.86 3.58 -1.83
C ILE A 5 -10.54 3.70 -1.09
N ILE A 6 -9.70 2.66 -1.16
CA ILE A 6 -8.33 2.67 -0.66
C ILE A 6 -7.38 2.70 -1.84
N ILE A 7 -6.42 3.62 -1.83
CA ILE A 7 -5.37 3.72 -2.83
C ILE A 7 -4.02 3.45 -2.16
N GLY A 8 -3.40 2.33 -2.53
CA GLY A 8 -2.11 1.90 -2.01
C GLY A 8 -2.16 0.59 -1.23
N THR A 9 -1.18 -0.26 -1.46
CA THR A 9 -1.09 -1.62 -0.94
C THR A 9 0.08 -1.86 -0.01
N GLY A 10 0.63 -0.81 0.57
CA GLY A 10 1.59 -0.91 1.66
C GLY A 10 0.91 -1.27 2.99
N PRO A 11 1.66 -1.26 4.10
CA PRO A 11 1.12 -1.62 5.42
C PRO A 11 -0.10 -0.79 5.83
N ALA A 12 -0.13 0.50 5.50
CA ALA A 12 -1.25 1.38 5.83
C ALA A 12 -2.52 1.00 5.07
N GLY A 13 -2.42 0.72 3.76
CA GLY A 13 -3.55 0.28 2.94
C GLY A 13 -4.08 -1.07 3.37
N LEU A 14 -3.20 -2.02 3.70
CA LEU A 14 -3.60 -3.33 4.23
C LEU A 14 -4.33 -3.18 5.57
N SER A 15 -3.81 -2.37 6.48
CA SER A 15 -4.47 -2.11 7.76
C SER A 15 -5.87 -1.51 7.56
N ALA A 16 -6.01 -0.55 6.65
CA ALA A 16 -7.31 0.03 6.31
C ALA A 16 -8.27 -1.04 5.75
N ALA A 17 -7.82 -1.86 4.81
CA ALA A 17 -8.63 -2.92 4.19
C ALA A 17 -9.12 -3.95 5.22
N LEU A 18 -8.26 -4.39 6.13
CA LEU A 18 -8.62 -5.30 7.21
C LEU A 18 -9.71 -4.69 8.11
N ASN A 19 -9.58 -3.43 8.49
CA ASN A 19 -10.57 -2.75 9.33
C ASN A 19 -11.90 -2.57 8.59
N LEU A 20 -11.90 -2.14 7.35
CA LEU A 20 -13.14 -2.01 6.56
C LEU A 20 -13.84 -3.35 6.39
N LYS A 21 -13.09 -4.43 6.18
CA LYS A 21 -13.64 -5.80 6.15
C LYS A 21 -14.30 -6.18 7.48
N THR A 22 -13.64 -5.89 8.59
CA THR A 22 -14.16 -6.14 9.94
C THR A 22 -15.45 -5.37 10.20
N TYR A 23 -15.50 -4.11 9.76
CA TYR A 23 -16.70 -3.27 9.89
C TYR A 23 -17.78 -3.55 8.84
N LYS A 24 -17.58 -4.56 7.98
CA LYS A 24 -18.50 -4.94 6.91
C LYS A 24 -18.85 -3.78 5.97
N LYS A 25 -17.87 -2.92 5.67
CA LYS A 25 -18.01 -1.83 4.73
C LYS A 25 -17.72 -2.31 3.31
N SER A 26 -18.43 -1.75 2.34
CA SER A 26 -18.12 -1.97 0.94
C SER A 26 -16.93 -1.12 0.54
N PHE A 27 -15.92 -1.71 -0.08
CA PHE A 27 -14.76 -0.96 -0.53
C PHE A 27 -14.10 -1.59 -1.75
N VAL A 28 -13.32 -0.79 -2.46
CA VAL A 28 -12.38 -1.25 -3.47
C VAL A 28 -10.97 -0.82 -3.05
N TRP A 29 -10.01 -1.71 -3.22
CA TRP A 29 -8.63 -1.52 -2.81
C TRP A 29 -7.71 -1.58 -4.02
N PHE A 30 -7.21 -0.40 -4.43
CA PHE A 30 -6.35 -0.25 -5.58
C PHE A 30 -4.86 -0.34 -5.21
N GLY A 31 -4.12 -1.07 -6.02
CA GLY A 31 -2.68 -1.15 -5.89
C GLY A 31 -2.10 -2.35 -6.60
N SER A 32 -1.03 -2.91 -6.06
CA SER A 32 -0.31 -4.05 -6.62
C SER A 32 -0.37 -5.25 -5.69
N LYS A 33 -0.50 -6.44 -6.25
CA LYS A 33 -0.35 -7.70 -5.51
C LYS A 33 1.07 -7.93 -4.97
N ASN A 34 2.04 -7.19 -5.50
CA ASN A 34 3.39 -7.11 -4.93
C ASN A 34 3.44 -6.25 -3.65
N LEU A 35 2.35 -5.67 -3.24
CA LEU A 35 2.10 -4.86 -2.05
C LEU A 35 2.97 -3.60 -2.00
N SER A 36 4.22 -3.72 -1.55
CA SER A 36 5.13 -2.59 -1.40
C SER A 36 6.56 -3.01 -1.75
N ASP A 37 7.12 -2.40 -2.77
CA ASP A 37 8.52 -2.61 -3.14
C ASP A 37 9.47 -2.19 -2.03
N LYS A 38 9.13 -1.15 -1.27
CA LYS A 38 9.94 -0.69 -0.15
C LYS A 38 10.00 -1.70 0.97
N VAL A 39 8.86 -2.32 1.29
CA VAL A 39 8.83 -3.41 2.28
C VAL A 39 9.65 -4.59 1.80
N GLN A 40 9.46 -5.03 0.56
CA GLN A 40 10.19 -6.19 0.03
C GLN A 40 11.70 -5.98 -0.03
N LYS A 41 12.16 -4.75 -0.29
CA LYS A 41 13.59 -4.40 -0.38
C LYS A 41 14.26 -4.16 0.97
N ALA A 42 13.49 -4.06 2.06
CA ALA A 42 14.05 -3.85 3.38
C ALA A 42 14.82 -5.10 3.85
N GLU A 43 16.10 -4.94 4.13
CA GLU A 43 16.93 -6.05 4.62
C GLU A 43 16.60 -6.44 6.06
N LYS A 44 16.28 -5.44 6.88
CA LYS A 44 15.97 -5.61 8.28
C LYS A 44 14.91 -4.62 8.72
N ILE A 45 13.88 -5.12 9.39
CA ILE A 45 12.79 -4.34 9.97
C ILE A 45 12.72 -4.64 11.46
N THR A 46 12.85 -3.61 12.29
CA THR A 46 12.85 -3.72 13.75
C THR A 46 11.77 -2.87 14.42
N ASN A 47 11.00 -2.14 13.63
CA ASN A 47 10.01 -1.17 14.11
C ASN A 47 8.57 -1.46 13.65
N TYR A 48 8.29 -2.70 13.27
CA TYR A 48 6.93 -3.12 12.98
C TYR A 48 6.32 -3.84 14.19
N PRO A 49 5.20 -3.35 14.74
CA PRO A 49 4.61 -3.93 15.94
C PRO A 49 4.26 -5.42 15.76
N GLY A 50 4.61 -6.23 16.74
CA GLY A 50 4.41 -7.67 16.72
C GLY A 50 5.58 -8.47 16.18
N PHE A 51 6.54 -7.82 15.51
CA PHE A 51 7.74 -8.44 14.94
C PHE A 51 8.99 -7.68 15.43
N PRO A 52 9.70 -8.19 16.47
CA PRO A 52 10.91 -7.53 16.99
C PRO A 52 12.01 -7.35 15.96
N GLU A 53 12.12 -8.32 15.06
CA GLU A 53 13.06 -8.29 13.94
C GLU A 53 12.61 -9.27 12.86
N LEU A 54 12.58 -8.81 11.60
CA LEU A 54 12.34 -9.64 10.43
C LEU A 54 12.88 -8.95 9.17
N THR A 55 13.00 -9.73 8.08
CA THR A 55 13.30 -9.19 6.75
C THR A 55 12.04 -8.64 6.10
N GLY A 56 12.22 -7.80 5.07
CA GLY A 56 11.10 -7.33 4.25
C GLY A 56 10.37 -8.46 3.53
N GLN A 57 11.08 -9.50 3.11
CA GLN A 57 10.48 -10.68 2.47
C GLN A 57 9.62 -11.49 3.44
N GLU A 58 10.06 -11.63 4.69
CA GLU A 58 9.27 -12.28 5.73
C GLU A 58 7.99 -11.48 6.04
N LEU A 59 8.09 -10.16 6.14
CA LEU A 59 6.92 -9.30 6.36
C LEU A 59 5.95 -9.37 5.17
N PHE A 60 6.46 -9.36 3.95
CA PHE A 60 5.66 -9.54 2.74
C PHE A 60 4.89 -10.87 2.76
N SER A 61 5.54 -11.95 3.15
CA SER A 61 4.91 -13.27 3.31
C SER A 61 3.77 -13.22 4.34
N HIS A 62 4.01 -12.63 5.50
CA HIS A 62 2.98 -12.46 6.53
C HIS A 62 1.79 -11.64 6.02
N PHE A 63 2.03 -10.58 5.28
CA PHE A 63 0.97 -9.76 4.69
C PHE A 63 0.16 -10.54 3.65
N THR A 64 0.81 -11.29 2.78
CA THR A 64 0.15 -12.11 1.77
C THR A 64 -0.74 -13.17 2.41
N ASP A 65 -0.26 -13.86 3.43
CA ASP A 65 -1.03 -14.84 4.18
C ASP A 65 -2.24 -14.21 4.86
N HIS A 66 -2.07 -13.02 5.43
CA HIS A 66 -3.16 -12.30 6.09
C HIS A 66 -4.24 -11.85 5.10
N ILE A 67 -3.84 -11.32 3.95
CA ILE A 67 -4.76 -10.93 2.85
C ILE A 67 -5.60 -12.13 2.42
N GLN A 68 -4.94 -13.27 2.19
CA GLN A 68 -5.61 -14.51 1.78
C GLN A 68 -6.57 -15.02 2.87
N SER A 69 -6.11 -15.08 4.10
CA SER A 69 -6.91 -15.54 5.25
C SER A 69 -8.14 -14.66 5.48
N ALA A 70 -8.02 -13.36 5.33
CA ALA A 70 -9.12 -12.41 5.49
C ALA A 70 -10.05 -12.34 4.27
N GLY A 71 -9.71 -13.00 3.17
CA GLY A 71 -10.48 -12.93 1.92
C GLY A 71 -10.52 -11.50 1.35
N LEU A 72 -9.39 -10.80 1.41
CA LEU A 72 -9.23 -9.48 0.79
C LEU A 72 -8.81 -9.63 -0.67
N ASP A 73 -9.26 -8.70 -1.49
CA ASP A 73 -8.90 -8.66 -2.90
C ASP A 73 -8.31 -7.31 -3.28
N ILE A 74 -7.25 -7.34 -4.07
CA ILE A 74 -6.58 -6.14 -4.59
C ILE A 74 -6.96 -5.97 -6.05
N THR A 75 -7.49 -4.80 -6.36
CA THR A 75 -7.78 -4.39 -7.74
C THR A 75 -6.53 -3.76 -8.34
N GLU A 76 -5.85 -4.52 -9.21
CA GLU A 76 -4.63 -4.06 -9.87
C GLU A 76 -4.96 -3.13 -11.04
N LYS A 77 -5.26 -1.88 -10.70
CA LYS A 77 -5.50 -0.79 -11.66
C LYS A 77 -4.73 0.44 -11.23
N THR A 78 -4.27 1.21 -12.21
CA THR A 78 -3.56 2.46 -11.97
C THR A 78 -4.55 3.60 -11.78
N VAL A 79 -4.56 4.16 -10.58
CA VAL A 79 -5.32 5.38 -10.30
C VAL A 79 -4.58 6.58 -10.86
N THR A 80 -5.26 7.34 -11.72
CA THR A 80 -4.69 8.53 -12.36
C THR A 80 -5.26 9.83 -11.83
N ASN A 81 -6.53 9.83 -11.43
CA ASN A 81 -7.21 11.03 -10.95
C ASN A 81 -8.14 10.72 -9.79
N VAL A 82 -8.24 11.69 -8.90
CA VAL A 82 -9.21 11.71 -7.80
C VAL A 82 -9.88 13.08 -7.79
N MET A 83 -11.19 13.09 -7.71
CA MET A 83 -11.98 14.31 -7.62
C MET A 83 -12.96 14.24 -6.45
N SER A 84 -13.04 15.33 -5.69
CA SER A 84 -14.12 15.52 -4.72
C SER A 84 -15.33 16.13 -5.41
N VAL A 85 -16.48 15.51 -5.24
CA VAL A 85 -17.75 15.96 -5.85
C VAL A 85 -18.75 16.32 -4.74
N GLY A 86 -18.32 17.17 -3.84
CA GLY A 86 -19.12 17.60 -2.70
C GLY A 86 -19.26 16.54 -1.63
N THR A 87 -20.20 15.62 -1.77
CA THR A 87 -20.54 14.62 -0.75
C THR A 87 -19.88 13.24 -0.98
N TYR A 88 -19.17 13.06 -2.10
CA TYR A 88 -18.52 11.81 -2.45
C TYR A 88 -17.27 12.07 -3.29
N TYR A 89 -16.52 11.01 -3.57
CA TYR A 89 -15.30 11.04 -4.38
C TYR A 89 -15.48 10.21 -5.64
N MET A 90 -14.92 10.72 -6.73
CA MET A 90 -14.75 9.98 -8.00
C MET A 90 -13.27 9.66 -8.18
N VAL A 91 -12.98 8.41 -8.51
CA VAL A 91 -11.63 7.92 -8.77
C VAL A 91 -11.57 7.33 -10.17
N LEU A 92 -10.63 7.81 -10.98
CA LEU A 92 -10.36 7.26 -12.30
C LEU A 92 -9.21 6.25 -12.18
N ALA A 93 -9.51 4.99 -12.52
CA ALA A 93 -8.54 3.89 -12.52
C ALA A 93 -8.65 3.12 -13.84
N ASP A 94 -7.57 3.06 -14.61
CA ASP A 94 -7.50 2.43 -15.95
C ASP A 94 -8.68 2.79 -16.84
N ASN A 95 -9.00 4.08 -16.93
CA ASN A 95 -10.13 4.64 -17.72
C ASN A 95 -11.54 4.23 -17.24
N GLU A 96 -11.65 3.62 -16.06
CA GLU A 96 -12.93 3.36 -15.40
C GLU A 96 -13.13 4.28 -14.21
N VAL A 97 -14.36 4.73 -14.00
CA VAL A 97 -14.74 5.61 -12.90
C VAL A 97 -15.33 4.79 -11.76
N TYR A 98 -14.81 5.04 -10.55
CA TYR A 98 -15.30 4.46 -9.30
C TYR A 98 -15.76 5.57 -8.38
N GLU A 99 -16.83 5.34 -7.65
CA GLU A 99 -17.41 6.32 -6.73
C GLU A 99 -17.45 5.77 -5.30
N ALA A 100 -17.08 6.60 -4.34
CA ALA A 100 -17.13 6.25 -2.93
C ALA A 100 -17.46 7.44 -2.05
N LYS A 101 -18.07 7.17 -0.90
CA LYS A 101 -18.38 8.18 0.11
C LYS A 101 -17.12 8.72 0.78
N THR A 102 -16.10 7.87 0.95
CA THR A 102 -14.82 8.20 1.60
C THR A 102 -13.65 7.68 0.80
N LEU A 103 -12.48 8.27 1.04
CA LEU A 103 -11.24 7.94 0.36
C LEU A 103 -10.10 7.82 1.38
N ILE A 104 -9.31 6.77 1.27
CA ILE A 104 -8.07 6.58 2.04
C ILE A 104 -6.89 6.57 1.07
N LEU A 105 -6.01 7.55 1.22
CA LEU A 105 -4.75 7.66 0.49
C LEU A 105 -3.64 7.01 1.31
N ALA A 106 -3.17 5.87 0.87
CA ALA A 106 -2.13 5.06 1.54
C ALA A 106 -0.99 4.73 0.58
N MET A 107 -0.64 5.69 -0.27
CA MET A 107 0.30 5.49 -1.39
C MET A 107 1.78 5.49 -0.95
N GLY A 108 2.06 5.83 0.29
CA GLY A 108 3.42 5.94 0.79
C GLY A 108 4.19 7.09 0.13
N VAL A 109 5.50 6.94 0.07
CA VAL A 109 6.39 7.90 -0.57
C VAL A 109 6.85 7.33 -1.90
N MET A 110 6.60 8.04 -2.99
CA MET A 110 7.18 7.69 -4.29
C MET A 110 8.63 8.17 -4.35
N THR A 111 9.52 7.29 -4.78
CA THR A 111 10.88 7.70 -5.13
C THR A 111 10.84 8.47 -6.44
N ALA A 112 11.36 9.69 -6.41
CA ALA A 112 11.64 10.45 -7.61
C ALA A 112 12.74 9.74 -8.46
N LYS A 113 13.12 10.35 -9.58
CA LYS A 113 14.19 9.85 -10.46
C LYS A 113 15.43 9.45 -9.65
N LEU A 114 15.88 8.22 -9.84
CA LEU A 114 17.06 7.70 -9.18
C LEU A 114 18.33 8.47 -9.58
N LEU A 115 19.21 8.68 -8.61
CA LEU A 115 20.57 9.16 -8.87
C LEU A 115 21.40 8.00 -9.46
N LYS A 116 22.45 8.36 -10.21
CA LYS A 116 23.34 7.37 -10.80
C LYS A 116 23.99 6.51 -9.70
N GLY A 117 23.83 5.17 -9.79
CA GLY A 117 24.34 4.22 -8.82
C GLY A 117 23.51 4.03 -7.57
N GLU A 118 22.37 4.74 -7.43
CA GLU A 118 21.52 4.69 -6.26
C GLU A 118 20.93 3.28 -6.03
N ASP A 119 20.46 2.65 -7.07
CA ASP A 119 19.92 1.29 -7.05
C ASP A 119 20.97 0.21 -6.72
N GLU A 120 22.21 0.40 -7.20
CA GLU A 120 23.32 -0.54 -6.95
C GLU A 120 23.88 -0.41 -5.52
N LEU A 121 23.80 0.78 -4.93
CA LEU A 121 24.33 1.10 -3.63
C LEU A 121 23.31 1.07 -2.50
N LEU A 122 22.05 0.76 -2.80
CA LEU A 122 21.01 0.64 -1.80
C LEU A 122 21.36 -0.46 -0.78
N GLY A 123 21.38 -0.12 0.51
CA GLY A 123 21.86 -0.99 1.58
C GLY A 123 23.40 -1.10 1.66
N ARG A 124 24.14 -0.34 0.82
CA ARG A 124 25.61 -0.32 0.75
C ARG A 124 26.17 1.11 0.79
N GLY A 125 25.49 1.99 1.49
CA GLY A 125 25.85 3.40 1.60
C GLY A 125 24.76 4.36 1.13
N VAL A 126 23.73 3.87 0.42
CA VAL A 126 22.52 4.61 0.10
C VAL A 126 21.36 4.01 0.87
N SER A 127 20.59 4.83 1.57
CA SER A 127 19.38 4.44 2.30
C SER A 127 18.25 5.42 2.01
N TYR A 128 17.03 4.91 1.97
CA TYR A 128 15.81 5.73 1.88
C TYR A 128 15.17 5.99 3.24
N CYS A 129 15.74 5.43 4.29
CA CYS A 129 15.20 5.54 5.64
C CYS A 129 16.28 5.97 6.61
N ALA A 130 16.15 7.16 7.17
CA ALA A 130 17.13 7.73 8.09
C ALA A 130 17.25 6.95 9.43
N THR A 131 16.26 6.14 9.76
CA THR A 131 16.16 5.41 11.02
C THR A 131 16.22 3.89 10.89
N CYS A 132 16.32 3.37 9.66
CA CYS A 132 16.28 1.93 9.39
C CYS A 132 17.66 1.27 9.27
N ASP A 133 18.71 2.07 9.11
CA ASP A 133 20.12 1.62 8.97
C ASP A 133 20.92 1.88 10.23
#